data_416b06592d462763f36bce4db42b9ea7
#
_entry.id   416b06592d462763f36bce4db42b9ea7
#
_cell.length_a   1.000
_cell.length_b   1.000
_cell.length_c   1.000
_cell.angle_alpha   90.00
_cell.angle_beta   90.00
_cell.angle_gamma   90.00
#
_symmetry.space_group_name_H-M   'P 1'
#
loop_
_entity.id
_entity.type
_entity.pdbx_description
1 polymer ?
#
loop_
_entity_poly.entity_id
_entity_poly.type
_entity_poly.pdbx_seq_one_letter_code
_entity_poly.pdbx_strand_id
1 'polypeptide(L)'
;TERRTYLYITVSHKTAYDMASKYGFNQEQREYLDELLSDENNSLWSSVLYGTSGEDNQIVAVALSQVGNVGGRPYWSWYGFNSRVEWCACFVSWCANECGYIETGIIPKYASCVNGVQWFKDRGQWLDGSAEPLPGMIIFYDWDKQGQSGQQDGRADHTGIVWKVENGYVYTIEGNLSDKCTTSRRQIGEYQILGYGVPEY
;
A
#
# COMPACT_ATOMS: atom_id res chain seq x y z
N THR A 1 9.31 46.51 7.08
CA THR A 1 7.97 45.85 7.08
C THR A 1 8.04 44.71 6.07
N GLU A 2 8.20 43.48 6.55
CA GLU A 2 8.12 42.29 5.69
C GLU A 2 6.66 42.08 5.25
N ARG A 3 6.44 41.99 3.97
CA ARG A 3 5.15 41.69 3.36
C ARG A 3 5.02 40.16 3.29
N ARG A 4 4.20 39.53 4.14
CA ARG A 4 3.91 38.09 4.07
C ARG A 4 2.68 37.89 3.17
N THR A 5 2.84 37.06 2.14
CA THR A 5 1.75 36.61 1.28
C THR A 5 1.29 35.24 1.77
N TYR A 6 0.01 35.09 2.03
CA TYR A 6 -0.59 33.81 2.43
C TYR A 6 -1.31 33.21 1.23
N LEU A 7 -1.03 31.93 0.91
CA LEU A 7 -1.78 31.14 -0.05
C LEU A 7 -2.81 30.32 0.71
N TYR A 8 -4.08 30.55 0.43
CA TYR A 8 -5.17 29.72 0.94
C TYR A 8 -5.57 28.70 -0.13
N ILE A 9 -5.36 27.41 0.17
CA ILE A 9 -5.77 26.30 -0.71
C ILE A 9 -7.03 25.70 -0.11
N THR A 10 -8.15 25.78 -0.84
CA THR A 10 -9.37 25.09 -0.48
C THR A 10 -9.47 23.82 -1.33
N VAL A 11 -9.34 22.66 -0.72
CA VAL A 11 -9.57 21.37 -1.37
C VAL A 11 -11.04 21.03 -1.25
N SER A 12 -11.75 20.95 -2.37
CA SER A 12 -13.14 20.50 -2.41
C SER A 12 -13.18 19.09 -3.01
N HIS A 13 -13.71 18.12 -2.27
CA HIS A 13 -13.96 16.77 -2.76
C HIS A 13 -15.19 16.78 -3.68
N LYS A 14 -14.96 16.92 -4.97
CA LYS A 14 -16.01 16.75 -6.00
C LYS A 14 -15.78 15.43 -6.70
N THR A 15 -16.87 14.68 -6.88
CA THR A 15 -16.82 13.46 -7.68
C THR A 15 -16.61 13.78 -9.16
N ALA A 16 -16.17 12.80 -9.95
CA ALA A 16 -16.07 12.94 -11.40
C ALA A 16 -17.43 13.30 -12.02
N TYR A 17 -18.53 12.80 -11.47
CA TYR A 17 -19.90 13.11 -11.90
C TYR A 17 -20.32 14.55 -11.55
N ASP A 18 -19.89 15.09 -10.42
CA ASP A 18 -20.10 16.49 -10.08
C ASP A 18 -19.40 17.41 -11.07
N MET A 19 -18.18 17.02 -11.47
CA MET A 19 -17.41 17.78 -12.46
C MET A 19 -18.02 17.64 -13.86
N ALA A 20 -18.46 16.45 -14.27
CA ALA A 20 -19.17 16.23 -15.52
C ALA A 20 -20.45 17.06 -15.61
N SER A 21 -21.20 17.17 -14.50
CA SER A 21 -22.38 18.01 -14.41
C SER A 21 -22.04 19.50 -14.48
N LYS A 22 -20.99 19.93 -13.78
CA LYS A 22 -20.50 21.32 -13.79
C LYS A 22 -20.06 21.79 -15.16
N TYR A 23 -19.41 20.90 -15.95
CA TYR A 23 -18.91 21.21 -17.28
C TYR A 23 -19.87 20.81 -18.41
N GLY A 24 -21.11 20.40 -18.07
CA GLY A 24 -22.17 20.15 -19.02
C GLY A 24 -21.90 18.97 -19.96
N PHE A 25 -21.28 17.88 -19.46
CA PHE A 25 -21.04 16.68 -20.24
C PHE A 25 -22.34 16.16 -20.87
N ASN A 26 -22.30 15.89 -22.16
CA ASN A 26 -23.39 15.24 -22.88
C ASN A 26 -23.47 13.74 -22.56
N GLN A 27 -24.47 13.05 -23.14
CA GLN A 27 -24.70 11.61 -22.90
C GLN A 27 -23.48 10.76 -23.27
N GLU A 28 -22.92 10.95 -24.45
CA GLU A 28 -21.75 10.22 -24.94
C GLU A 28 -20.52 10.44 -24.04
N GLN A 29 -20.29 11.68 -23.59
CA GLN A 29 -19.20 11.99 -22.65
C GLN A 29 -19.39 11.36 -21.28
N ARG A 30 -20.64 11.18 -20.84
CA ARG A 30 -20.95 10.47 -19.58
C ARG A 30 -20.73 8.97 -19.70
N GLU A 31 -21.11 8.37 -20.84
CA GLU A 31 -20.84 6.95 -21.13
C GLU A 31 -19.33 6.68 -21.18
N TYR A 32 -18.54 7.56 -21.80
CA TYR A 32 -17.08 7.50 -21.76
C TYR A 32 -16.53 7.66 -20.32
N LEU A 33 -17.11 8.54 -19.53
CA LEU A 33 -16.70 8.71 -18.14
C LEU A 33 -16.98 7.44 -17.32
N ASP A 34 -18.12 6.79 -17.53
CA ASP A 34 -18.48 5.54 -16.88
C ASP A 34 -17.52 4.41 -17.28
N GLU A 35 -17.15 4.31 -18.54
CA GLU A 35 -16.15 3.37 -19.03
C GLU A 35 -14.77 3.64 -18.40
N LEU A 36 -14.36 4.90 -18.34
CA LEU A 36 -13.09 5.31 -17.73
C LEU A 36 -13.05 5.07 -16.21
N LEU A 37 -14.19 5.14 -15.52
CA LEU A 37 -14.31 4.89 -14.09
C LEU A 37 -14.60 3.41 -13.76
N SER A 38 -14.69 2.55 -14.78
CA SER A 38 -14.88 1.12 -14.57
C SER A 38 -13.71 0.49 -13.82
N ASP A 39 -13.97 -0.60 -13.09
CA ASP A 39 -12.95 -1.30 -12.30
C ASP A 39 -11.77 -1.79 -13.15
N GLU A 40 -11.99 -2.08 -14.44
CA GLU A 40 -10.94 -2.49 -15.38
C GLU A 40 -9.97 -1.34 -15.71
N ASN A 41 -10.45 -0.10 -15.73
CA ASN A 41 -9.64 1.10 -15.99
C ASN A 41 -9.14 1.76 -14.70
N ASN A 42 -9.59 1.32 -13.54
CA ASN A 42 -9.25 1.94 -12.25
C ASN A 42 -7.75 1.86 -11.94
N SER A 43 -7.06 0.81 -12.40
CA SER A 43 -5.59 0.69 -12.29
C SER A 43 -4.84 1.71 -13.15
N LEU A 44 -5.39 2.01 -14.33
CA LEU A 44 -4.83 3.03 -15.23
C LEU A 44 -5.00 4.43 -14.64
N TRP A 45 -6.17 4.71 -14.02
CA TRP A 45 -6.44 5.99 -13.38
C TRP A 45 -5.66 6.19 -12.09
N SER A 46 -5.39 5.13 -11.34
CA SER A 46 -4.50 5.20 -10.17
C SER A 46 -3.11 5.69 -10.57
N SER A 47 -2.58 5.22 -11.69
CA SER A 47 -1.30 5.68 -12.21
C SER A 47 -1.33 7.12 -12.76
N VAL A 48 -2.48 7.58 -13.28
CA VAL A 48 -2.63 8.92 -13.87
C VAL A 48 -3.01 9.98 -12.84
N LEU A 49 -3.85 9.64 -11.84
CA LEU A 49 -4.36 10.61 -10.85
C LEU A 49 -3.51 10.69 -9.57
N TYR A 50 -2.77 9.65 -9.23
CA TYR A 50 -1.95 9.57 -8.02
C TYR A 50 -0.46 9.40 -8.32
N GLY A 51 -0.06 9.29 -9.57
CA GLY A 51 1.30 8.97 -9.95
C GLY A 51 1.72 9.53 -11.28
N THR A 52 1.97 10.82 -11.36
CA THR A 52 2.93 11.36 -12.31
C THR A 52 4.13 12.02 -11.63
N SER A 53 4.42 11.73 -10.40
CA SER A 53 5.78 11.56 -9.89
C SER A 53 6.06 10.05 -10.04
N GLY A 54 6.48 9.64 -11.23
CA GLY A 54 6.43 8.26 -11.73
C GLY A 54 7.34 7.26 -11.04
N GLU A 55 7.83 7.50 -9.84
CA GLU A 55 8.65 6.58 -9.04
C GLU A 55 7.93 6.16 -7.75
N ASP A 56 7.12 7.01 -7.13
CA ASP A 56 6.60 6.81 -5.79
C ASP A 56 5.55 5.69 -5.65
N ASN A 57 4.98 5.20 -6.75
CA ASN A 57 3.96 4.13 -6.76
C ASN A 57 4.34 2.90 -7.59
N GLN A 58 5.58 2.78 -8.02
CA GLN A 58 6.02 1.63 -8.83
C GLN A 58 5.80 0.31 -8.09
N ILE A 59 6.08 0.26 -6.78
CA ILE A 59 5.88 -0.94 -5.98
C ILE A 59 4.40 -1.32 -5.86
N VAL A 60 3.50 -0.34 -5.85
CA VAL A 60 2.05 -0.57 -5.85
C VAL A 60 1.61 -1.21 -7.16
N ALA A 61 2.08 -0.70 -8.30
CA ALA A 61 1.76 -1.27 -9.61
C ALA A 61 2.28 -2.70 -9.74
N VAL A 62 3.53 -2.97 -9.31
CA VAL A 62 4.11 -4.32 -9.26
C VAL A 62 3.27 -5.23 -8.38
N ALA A 63 2.90 -4.80 -7.18
CA ALA A 63 2.12 -5.60 -6.23
C ALA A 63 0.71 -5.91 -6.78
N LEU A 64 0.02 -4.93 -7.38
CA LEU A 64 -1.30 -5.11 -7.98
C LEU A 64 -1.28 -6.15 -9.10
N SER A 65 -0.21 -6.18 -9.92
CA SER A 65 -0.06 -7.17 -11.00
C SER A 65 0.03 -8.62 -10.49
N GLN A 66 0.26 -8.81 -9.19
CA GLN A 66 0.40 -10.13 -8.56
C GLN A 66 -0.91 -10.63 -7.92
N VAL A 67 -1.94 -9.80 -7.84
CA VAL A 67 -3.23 -10.17 -7.24
C VAL A 67 -3.82 -11.39 -7.95
N GLY A 68 -4.25 -12.37 -7.15
CA GLY A 68 -4.76 -13.66 -7.64
C GLY A 68 -3.74 -14.81 -7.59
N ASN A 69 -2.43 -14.54 -7.44
CA ASN A 69 -1.45 -15.60 -7.26
C ASN A 69 -1.67 -16.37 -5.96
N VAL A 70 -1.50 -17.70 -6.01
CA VAL A 70 -1.73 -18.63 -4.90
C VAL A 70 -0.46 -19.40 -4.57
N GLY A 71 -0.23 -19.70 -3.28
CA GLY A 71 0.87 -20.56 -2.81
C GLY A 71 2.25 -19.89 -2.77
N GLY A 72 2.37 -18.67 -3.29
CA GLY A 72 3.53 -17.79 -3.17
C GLY A 72 4.87 -18.32 -3.70
N ARG A 73 4.86 -19.39 -4.52
CA ARG A 73 6.10 -20.00 -5.03
C ARG A 73 7.05 -19.02 -5.71
N PRO A 74 6.59 -18.07 -6.56
CA PRO A 74 7.48 -17.08 -7.17
C PRO A 74 8.27 -16.27 -6.16
N TYR A 75 7.72 -15.98 -5.00
CA TYR A 75 8.28 -15.10 -3.99
C TYR A 75 9.21 -15.80 -3.02
N TRP A 76 8.74 -16.91 -2.40
CA TRP A 76 9.57 -17.64 -1.44
C TRP A 76 10.72 -18.40 -2.12
N SER A 77 10.56 -18.93 -3.36
CA SER A 77 11.66 -19.58 -4.07
C SER A 77 12.69 -18.56 -4.57
N TRP A 78 12.27 -17.38 -5.04
CA TRP A 78 13.18 -16.29 -5.38
C TRP A 78 13.98 -15.82 -4.16
N TYR A 79 13.34 -15.77 -2.98
CA TYR A 79 14.04 -15.41 -1.75
C TYR A 79 15.16 -16.39 -1.41
N GLY A 80 15.02 -17.65 -1.77
CA GLY A 80 16.00 -18.73 -1.55
C GLY A 80 15.47 -19.91 -0.74
N PHE A 81 14.16 -19.99 -0.47
CA PHE A 81 13.57 -21.15 0.20
C PHE A 81 13.29 -22.29 -0.78
N ASN A 82 13.56 -23.54 -0.32
CA ASN A 82 13.36 -24.74 -1.12
C ASN A 82 11.95 -25.36 -0.97
N SER A 83 11.19 -24.89 -0.01
CA SER A 83 9.81 -25.33 0.28
C SER A 83 8.96 -24.16 0.69
N ARG A 84 7.63 -24.34 0.68
CA ARG A 84 6.67 -23.32 1.12
C ARG A 84 6.98 -22.87 2.56
N VAL A 85 7.01 -21.57 2.73
CA VAL A 85 7.12 -20.88 4.02
C VAL A 85 5.96 -19.87 4.14
N GLU A 86 5.82 -19.19 5.27
CA GLU A 86 5.00 -17.97 5.34
C GLU A 86 5.68 -16.89 4.48
N TRP A 87 4.97 -16.39 3.45
CA TRP A 87 5.60 -15.67 2.36
C TRP A 87 5.16 -14.20 2.20
N CYS A 88 4.45 -13.63 3.19
CA CYS A 88 4.06 -12.22 3.16
C CYS A 88 5.28 -11.28 3.01
N ALA A 89 6.32 -11.49 3.83
CA ALA A 89 7.54 -10.70 3.77
C ALA A 89 8.37 -10.97 2.50
N CYS A 90 8.37 -12.23 2.01
CA CYS A 90 8.99 -12.57 0.73
C CYS A 90 8.31 -11.85 -0.44
N PHE A 91 6.98 -11.71 -0.39
CA PHE A 91 6.20 -10.99 -1.40
C PHE A 91 6.60 -9.51 -1.46
N VAL A 92 6.61 -8.82 -0.30
CA VAL A 92 7.03 -7.40 -0.24
C VAL A 92 8.47 -7.24 -0.74
N SER A 93 9.38 -8.11 -0.29
CA SER A 93 10.78 -8.09 -0.77
C SER A 93 10.89 -8.34 -2.27
N TRP A 94 10.08 -9.24 -2.82
CA TRP A 94 10.06 -9.50 -4.26
C TRP A 94 9.57 -8.27 -5.03
N CYS A 95 8.47 -7.64 -4.60
CA CYS A 95 7.98 -6.41 -5.21
C CYS A 95 9.03 -5.29 -5.17
N ALA A 96 9.73 -5.14 -4.05
CA ALA A 96 10.81 -4.17 -3.90
C ALA A 96 12.00 -4.48 -4.84
N ASN A 97 12.32 -5.76 -5.05
CA ASN A 97 13.36 -6.18 -6.01
C ASN A 97 13.00 -5.83 -7.45
N GLU A 98 11.75 -6.09 -7.86
CA GLU A 98 11.27 -5.76 -9.22
C GLU A 98 11.33 -4.25 -9.51
N CYS A 99 11.30 -3.42 -8.47
CA CYS A 99 11.47 -1.97 -8.55
C CYS A 99 12.93 -1.51 -8.40
N GLY A 100 13.91 -2.40 -8.15
CA GLY A 100 15.29 -2.04 -7.86
C GLY A 100 15.52 -1.47 -6.45
N TYR A 101 14.51 -1.45 -5.58
CA TYR A 101 14.56 -0.80 -4.26
C TYR A 101 15.40 -1.56 -3.23
N ILE A 102 15.67 -2.85 -3.46
CA ILE A 102 16.62 -3.59 -2.62
C ILE A 102 18.06 -3.15 -2.94
N GLU A 103 18.41 -3.03 -4.21
CA GLU A 103 19.75 -2.65 -4.65
C GLU A 103 20.10 -1.22 -4.20
N THR A 104 19.14 -0.32 -4.28
CA THR A 104 19.29 1.09 -3.83
C THR A 104 19.18 1.26 -2.32
N GLY A 105 18.78 0.22 -1.58
CA GLY A 105 18.64 0.27 -0.12
C GLY A 105 17.40 1.05 0.38
N ILE A 106 16.42 1.30 -0.50
CA ILE A 106 15.16 1.98 -0.16
C ILE A 106 14.25 1.05 0.67
N ILE A 107 14.20 -0.25 0.31
CA ILE A 107 13.47 -1.29 1.04
C ILE A 107 14.41 -2.48 1.25
N PRO A 108 14.45 -3.08 2.46
CA PRO A 108 15.33 -4.22 2.73
C PRO A 108 14.82 -5.50 2.06
N LYS A 109 15.73 -6.44 1.78
CA LYS A 109 15.34 -7.84 1.52
C LYS A 109 15.11 -8.54 2.86
N TYR A 110 13.86 -8.90 3.17
CA TYR A 110 13.51 -9.57 4.43
C TYR A 110 12.47 -10.68 4.22
N ALA A 111 12.53 -11.73 5.05
CA ALA A 111 11.56 -12.82 5.12
C ALA A 111 10.91 -12.92 6.52
N SER A 112 11.30 -12.06 7.45
CA SER A 112 10.73 -11.92 8.78
C SER A 112 10.13 -10.53 8.94
N CYS A 113 8.83 -10.45 9.26
CA CYS A 113 8.15 -9.17 9.46
C CYS A 113 8.81 -8.36 10.59
N VAL A 114 9.26 -9.01 11.67
CA VAL A 114 9.99 -8.38 12.76
C VAL A 114 11.28 -7.71 12.29
N ASN A 115 12.02 -8.36 11.39
CA ASN A 115 13.24 -7.78 10.84
C ASN A 115 12.95 -6.59 9.91
N GLY A 116 11.84 -6.65 9.17
CA GLY A 116 11.36 -5.52 8.38
C GLY A 116 11.04 -4.30 9.23
N VAL A 117 10.27 -4.49 10.31
CA VAL A 117 9.96 -3.43 11.29
C VAL A 117 11.24 -2.82 11.86
N GLN A 118 12.17 -3.66 12.33
CA GLN A 118 13.41 -3.20 12.96
C GLN A 118 14.23 -2.37 11.97
N TRP A 119 14.32 -2.81 10.72
CA TRP A 119 15.07 -2.09 9.68
C TRP A 119 14.56 -0.66 9.45
N PHE A 120 13.23 -0.47 9.38
CA PHE A 120 12.63 0.86 9.23
C PHE A 120 12.80 1.70 10.49
N LYS A 121 12.63 1.11 11.68
CA LYS A 121 12.81 1.81 12.97
C LYS A 121 14.25 2.31 13.15
N ASP A 122 15.24 1.50 12.82
CA ASP A 122 16.66 1.86 12.94
C ASP A 122 17.05 3.05 12.05
N ARG A 123 16.25 3.36 11.04
CA ARG A 123 16.45 4.48 10.11
C ARG A 123 15.58 5.70 10.41
N GLY A 124 14.74 5.63 11.43
CA GLY A 124 13.76 6.68 11.69
C GLY A 124 12.64 6.75 10.64
N GLN A 125 12.49 5.71 9.83
CA GLN A 125 11.52 5.57 8.75
C GLN A 125 10.30 4.76 9.20
N TRP A 126 9.72 5.14 10.34
CA TRP A 126 8.61 4.41 10.94
C TRP A 126 7.50 5.36 11.39
N LEU A 127 6.25 5.00 11.07
CA LEU A 127 5.05 5.64 11.60
C LEU A 127 4.26 4.64 12.46
N ASP A 128 3.64 5.15 13.52
CA ASP A 128 2.72 4.40 14.36
C ASP A 128 1.46 3.96 13.60
N GLY A 129 0.81 2.87 14.04
CA GLY A 129 -0.37 2.33 13.40
C GLY A 129 -1.60 3.26 13.40
N SER A 130 -1.60 4.30 14.22
CA SER A 130 -2.64 5.35 14.22
C SER A 130 -2.43 6.44 13.17
N ALA A 131 -1.24 6.50 12.55
CA ALA A 131 -0.95 7.49 11.52
C ALA A 131 -1.72 7.19 10.22
N GLU A 132 -2.01 8.23 9.45
CA GLU A 132 -2.54 8.09 8.10
C GLU A 132 -1.40 7.78 7.13
N PRO A 133 -1.37 6.57 6.51
CA PRO A 133 -0.29 6.20 5.62
C PRO A 133 -0.46 6.80 4.21
N LEU A 134 0.62 6.75 3.43
CA LEU A 134 0.60 7.07 2.01
C LEU A 134 0.76 5.79 1.16
N PRO A 135 0.27 5.79 -0.10
CA PRO A 135 0.51 4.70 -1.05
C PRO A 135 2.01 4.40 -1.20
N GLY A 136 2.36 3.13 -1.28
CA GLY A 136 3.73 2.65 -1.33
C GLY A 136 4.37 2.37 0.04
N MET A 137 3.86 2.92 1.13
CA MET A 137 4.32 2.54 2.48
C MET A 137 4.12 1.05 2.73
N ILE A 138 4.97 0.48 3.58
CA ILE A 138 4.90 -0.92 3.97
C ILE A 138 4.15 -1.02 5.29
N ILE A 139 2.98 -1.67 5.27
CA ILE A 139 2.18 -1.88 6.48
C ILE A 139 2.62 -3.15 7.20
N PHE A 140 2.61 -3.10 8.53
CA PHE A 140 2.91 -4.23 9.40
C PHE A 140 1.78 -4.42 10.40
N TYR A 141 1.42 -5.68 10.64
CA TYR A 141 0.34 -6.07 11.53
C TYR A 141 0.88 -6.93 12.67
N ASP A 142 0.30 -6.73 13.85
CA ASP A 142 0.36 -7.62 15.00
C ASP A 142 -1.04 -8.23 15.18
N TRP A 143 -1.19 -9.49 14.81
CA TRP A 143 -2.50 -10.15 14.74
C TRP A 143 -2.91 -10.85 16.02
N ASP A 144 -2.08 -10.82 17.04
CA ASP A 144 -2.43 -11.37 18.33
C ASP A 144 -3.74 -10.74 18.81
N LYS A 145 -4.72 -11.59 19.08
CA LYS A 145 -6.07 -11.12 19.43
C LYS A 145 -6.17 -10.82 20.92
N GLN A 146 -6.56 -9.60 21.26
CA GLN A 146 -6.95 -9.27 22.62
C GLN A 146 -8.01 -10.24 23.15
N GLY A 147 -7.77 -10.84 24.33
CA GLY A 147 -8.71 -11.72 25.02
C GLY A 147 -8.71 -13.19 24.57
N GLN A 148 -7.87 -13.57 23.63
CA GLN A 148 -7.52 -14.98 23.37
C GLN A 148 -6.11 -15.25 23.91
N SER A 149 -5.69 -16.52 23.93
CA SER A 149 -4.35 -16.91 24.36
C SER A 149 -3.28 -16.29 23.44
N GLY A 150 -2.93 -15.08 23.68
CA GLY A 150 -2.05 -14.25 22.85
C GLY A 150 -2.62 -12.84 22.85
N GLN A 151 -2.08 -11.99 23.70
CA GLN A 151 -2.21 -10.53 23.55
C GLN A 151 -1.28 -10.10 22.45
N GLN A 152 -1.58 -8.97 21.79
CA GLN A 152 -0.60 -8.31 20.93
C GLN A 152 0.71 -8.15 21.69
N ASP A 153 1.78 -8.70 21.14
CA ASP A 153 3.10 -8.71 21.81
C ASP A 153 4.04 -7.61 21.29
N GLY A 154 3.55 -6.76 20.38
CA GLY A 154 4.30 -5.70 19.73
C GLY A 154 5.23 -6.18 18.63
N ARG A 155 5.08 -7.44 18.17
CA ARG A 155 5.86 -8.04 17.10
C ARG A 155 4.99 -8.24 15.86
N ALA A 156 5.56 -7.93 14.71
CA ALA A 156 4.81 -8.06 13.46
C ALA A 156 4.68 -9.53 13.05
N ASP A 157 3.44 -9.96 12.79
CA ASP A 157 3.09 -11.28 12.26
C ASP A 157 2.92 -11.27 10.75
N HIS A 158 2.55 -10.11 10.20
CA HIS A 158 2.19 -9.97 8.80
C HIS A 158 2.61 -8.61 8.25
N THR A 159 2.70 -8.53 6.90
CA THR A 159 3.08 -7.30 6.20
C THR A 159 2.44 -7.26 4.80
N GLY A 160 2.26 -6.05 4.30
CA GLY A 160 1.75 -5.78 2.98
C GLY A 160 2.22 -4.42 2.46
N ILE A 161 1.69 -4.01 1.34
CA ILE A 161 1.99 -2.73 0.69
C ILE A 161 0.72 -1.88 0.70
N VAL A 162 0.80 -0.65 1.17
CA VAL A 162 -0.32 0.30 1.13
C VAL A 162 -0.60 0.66 -0.33
N TRP A 163 -1.82 0.39 -0.76
CA TRP A 163 -2.27 0.70 -2.11
C TRP A 163 -2.86 2.10 -2.20
N LYS A 164 -3.85 2.39 -1.33
CA LYS A 164 -4.53 3.68 -1.26
C LYS A 164 -5.11 3.94 0.12
N VAL A 165 -5.42 5.20 0.37
CA VAL A 165 -6.18 5.63 1.56
C VAL A 165 -7.43 6.36 1.09
N GLU A 166 -8.58 5.98 1.66
CA GLU A 166 -9.85 6.56 1.27
C GLU A 166 -10.87 6.45 2.42
N ASN A 167 -11.54 7.55 2.73
CA ASN A 167 -12.62 7.62 3.73
C ASN A 167 -12.26 7.02 5.12
N GLY A 168 -11.02 7.22 5.59
CA GLY A 168 -10.55 6.71 6.87
C GLY A 168 -10.16 5.23 6.86
N TYR A 169 -10.04 4.64 5.68
CA TYR A 169 -9.58 3.27 5.48
C TYR A 169 -8.27 3.24 4.71
N VAL A 170 -7.39 2.34 5.11
CA VAL A 170 -6.21 1.94 4.35
C VAL A 170 -6.54 0.68 3.55
N TYR A 171 -6.26 0.71 2.26
CA TYR A 171 -6.34 -0.44 1.35
C TYR A 171 -4.94 -0.94 1.08
N THR A 172 -4.76 -2.24 1.10
CA THR A 172 -3.46 -2.89 1.02
C THR A 172 -3.44 -3.99 -0.03
N ILE A 173 -2.25 -4.33 -0.49
CA ILE A 173 -1.98 -5.53 -1.27
C ILE A 173 -1.09 -6.43 -0.43
N GLU A 174 -1.53 -7.64 -0.17
CA GLU A 174 -0.91 -8.54 0.78
C GLU A 174 -0.63 -9.90 0.15
N GLY A 175 0.59 -10.36 0.27
CA GLY A 175 0.96 -11.74 -0.02
C GLY A 175 0.65 -12.65 1.18
N ASN A 176 0.31 -13.90 0.91
CA ASN A 176 0.04 -14.90 1.95
C ASN A 176 -1.19 -14.63 2.85
N LEU A 177 -2.11 -13.79 2.40
CA LEU A 177 -3.39 -13.65 3.07
C LEU A 177 -4.31 -14.81 2.62
N SER A 178 -4.50 -15.80 3.50
CA SER A 178 -5.14 -17.09 3.14
C SER A 178 -4.46 -17.78 1.95
N ASP A 179 -3.13 -17.81 1.95
CA ASP A 179 -2.27 -18.41 0.92
C ASP A 179 -2.40 -17.77 -0.47
N LYS A 180 -2.84 -16.51 -0.54
CA LYS A 180 -3.06 -15.75 -1.79
C LYS A 180 -2.39 -14.39 -1.73
N CYS A 181 -2.08 -13.85 -2.90
CA CYS A 181 -1.89 -12.42 -3.08
C CYS A 181 -3.26 -11.78 -3.34
N THR A 182 -3.67 -10.88 -2.48
CA THR A 182 -5.01 -10.27 -2.53
C THR A 182 -4.99 -8.86 -1.95
N THR A 183 -6.06 -8.13 -2.21
CA THR A 183 -6.28 -6.83 -1.57
C THR A 183 -7.06 -6.99 -0.27
N SER A 184 -6.81 -6.10 0.67
CA SER A 184 -7.47 -6.04 1.97
C SER A 184 -7.80 -4.59 2.32
N ARG A 185 -8.62 -4.40 3.34
CA ARG A 185 -9.03 -3.09 3.85
C ARG A 185 -9.10 -3.11 5.37
N ARG A 186 -8.54 -2.07 6.00
CA ARG A 186 -8.62 -1.84 7.45
C ARG A 186 -9.00 -0.39 7.74
N GLN A 187 -9.63 -0.15 8.87
CA GLN A 187 -9.78 1.21 9.37
C GLN A 187 -8.42 1.73 9.84
N ILE A 188 -8.09 2.97 9.53
CA ILE A 188 -6.86 3.60 10.04
C ILE A 188 -6.93 3.63 11.57
N GLY A 189 -5.85 3.22 12.23
CA GLY A 189 -5.80 3.11 13.69
C GLY A 189 -6.46 1.84 14.25
N GLU A 190 -6.86 0.88 13.41
CA GLU A 190 -7.29 -0.43 13.88
C GLU A 190 -6.17 -1.07 14.71
N TYR A 191 -6.52 -1.64 15.88
CA TYR A 191 -5.55 -2.10 16.88
C TYR A 191 -4.56 -3.16 16.37
N GLN A 192 -4.89 -3.87 15.29
CA GLN A 192 -4.00 -4.84 14.65
C GLN A 192 -2.94 -4.22 13.74
N ILE A 193 -3.05 -2.94 13.42
CA ILE A 193 -2.02 -2.24 12.66
C ILE A 193 -0.90 -1.83 13.60
N LEU A 194 0.25 -2.50 13.52
CA LEU A 194 1.42 -2.19 14.33
C LEU A 194 2.05 -0.86 13.90
N GLY A 195 2.09 -0.59 12.61
CA GLY A 195 2.63 0.63 12.05
C GLY A 195 3.05 0.49 10.60
N TYR A 196 3.78 1.52 10.12
CA TYR A 196 4.15 1.64 8.72
C TYR A 196 5.64 1.94 8.57
N GLY A 197 6.32 1.16 7.73
CA GLY A 197 7.62 1.52 7.19
C GLY A 197 7.46 2.56 6.09
N VAL A 198 8.30 3.60 6.12
CA VAL A 198 8.25 4.75 5.21
C VAL A 198 9.49 4.72 4.31
N PRO A 199 9.42 4.08 3.13
CA PRO A 199 10.54 4.09 2.20
C PRO A 199 10.82 5.50 1.68
N GLU A 200 12.08 5.85 1.51
CA GLU A 200 12.51 7.11 0.88
C GLU A 200 12.72 6.87 -0.64
N TYR A 201 11.62 6.89 -1.37
CA TYR A 201 11.61 6.72 -2.82
C TYR A 201 12.38 7.79 -3.56
#